data_e84636eba0ac40c816889e0c6c359d99
#
_entry.id   e84636eba0ac40c816889e0c6c359d99
#
_cell.length_a   1.000
_cell.length_b   1.000
_cell.length_c   1.000
_cell.angle_alpha   90.00
_cell.angle_beta   90.00
_cell.angle_gamma   90.00
#
_symmetry.space_group_name_H-M   'P 1'
#
loop_
_entity.id
_entity.type
_entity.pdbx_description
1 polymer ?
#
loop_
_entity_poly.entity_id
_entity_poly.type
_entity_poly.pdbx_seq_one_letter_code
_entity_poly.pdbx_strand_id
1 'polypeptide(L)'
;MNAPATTAQLIPEFHPREVPAALIEALKARFGERCSTALVVREQHGRDESSFTVPPPAAVVFAESTQDVAEAVRLAAAHAVPVIPFGVGSSLEGHLLAVQGGISVDVSRMNKVLAINAEDLTVTVQPGVTRKQLNDEIKSTGLFFPIDPGADASLGGMAATRASGTNAVRYGTMRENVLALEVVTAQGEAIRTGTRAKKSSAGYDLTRLFVGSEGTLGVITEVTLRIYPLPEAVSAAICSFPSIEAAVRTVIQTVQLGVPI
;
A
#
# COMPACT_ATOMS: atom_id res chain seq x y z
N MET A 1 4.34 42.96 18.41
CA MET A 1 5.18 41.76 18.27
C MET A 1 4.34 40.57 18.77
N ASN A 2 3.75 39.82 17.84
CA ASN A 2 2.98 38.62 18.20
C ASN A 2 3.97 37.51 18.50
N ALA A 3 3.85 36.88 19.68
CA ALA A 3 4.61 35.69 20.03
C ALA A 3 4.37 34.61 18.99
N PRO A 4 5.38 33.84 18.56
CA PRO A 4 5.16 32.71 17.68
C PRO A 4 4.24 31.70 18.37
N ALA A 5 3.18 31.27 17.69
CA ALA A 5 2.33 30.21 18.16
C ALA A 5 3.19 28.98 18.44
N THR A 6 3.09 28.46 19.64
CA THR A 6 3.83 27.28 20.09
C THR A 6 3.40 26.08 19.23
N THR A 7 4.34 25.35 18.68
CA THR A 7 4.15 24.14 17.83
C THR A 7 3.27 23.07 18.49
N ALA A 8 3.04 23.14 19.80
CA ALA A 8 2.17 22.23 20.57
C ALA A 8 0.67 22.31 20.21
N GLN A 9 0.20 23.34 19.47
CA GLN A 9 -1.20 23.51 19.09
C GLN A 9 -1.57 22.90 17.70
N LEU A 10 -0.63 22.26 17.02
CA LEU A 10 -0.83 21.72 15.67
C LEU A 10 -1.12 20.20 15.65
N ILE A 11 -0.98 19.50 16.77
CA ILE A 11 -1.30 18.07 16.84
C ILE A 11 -2.75 17.93 17.33
N PRO A 12 -3.67 17.38 16.51
CA PRO A 12 -5.04 17.16 16.96
C PRO A 12 -5.09 16.17 18.12
N GLU A 13 -5.91 16.43 19.12
CA GLU A 13 -6.23 15.45 20.16
C GLU A 13 -7.13 14.37 19.56
N PHE A 14 -6.71 13.12 19.66
CA PHE A 14 -7.47 11.96 19.20
C PHE A 14 -8.23 11.33 20.36
N HIS A 15 -9.53 11.11 20.15
CA HIS A 15 -10.42 10.46 21.13
C HIS A 15 -10.97 9.15 20.52
N PRO A 16 -10.19 8.06 20.51
CA PRO A 16 -10.63 6.79 19.97
C PRO A 16 -11.86 6.26 20.69
N ARG A 17 -12.83 5.76 19.92
CA ARG A 17 -14.02 5.10 20.47
C ARG A 17 -13.63 3.75 21.04
N GLU A 18 -14.30 3.36 22.13
CA GLU A 18 -14.15 2.02 22.67
C GLU A 18 -14.75 0.99 21.71
N VAL A 19 -14.01 -0.09 21.47
CA VAL A 19 -14.47 -1.21 20.63
C VAL A 19 -15.26 -2.19 21.50
N PRO A 20 -16.51 -2.56 21.11
CA PRO A 20 -17.34 -3.46 21.89
C PRO A 20 -16.68 -4.82 22.15
N ALA A 21 -16.76 -5.32 23.40
CA ALA A 21 -16.23 -6.63 23.76
C ALA A 21 -16.83 -7.75 22.90
N ALA A 22 -18.10 -7.63 22.53
CA ALA A 22 -18.78 -8.60 21.65
C ALA A 22 -18.08 -8.76 20.29
N LEU A 23 -17.55 -7.67 19.69
CA LEU A 23 -16.77 -7.78 18.47
C LEU A 23 -15.45 -8.53 18.72
N ILE A 24 -14.75 -8.23 19.80
CA ILE A 24 -13.49 -8.89 20.13
C ILE A 24 -13.69 -10.39 20.30
N GLU A 25 -14.75 -10.81 21.00
CA GLU A 25 -15.10 -12.22 21.17
C GLU A 25 -15.47 -12.88 19.84
N ALA A 26 -16.24 -12.22 18.99
CA ALA A 26 -16.56 -12.72 17.64
C ALA A 26 -15.30 -12.90 16.76
N LEU A 27 -14.37 -11.93 16.80
CA LEU A 27 -13.10 -12.03 16.09
C LEU A 27 -12.23 -13.19 16.61
N LYS A 28 -12.13 -13.35 17.94
CA LYS A 28 -11.40 -14.47 18.54
C LYS A 28 -12.03 -15.83 18.19
N ALA A 29 -13.35 -15.92 18.24
CA ALA A 29 -14.07 -17.14 17.87
C ALA A 29 -13.83 -17.54 16.41
N ARG A 30 -13.77 -16.54 15.51
CA ARG A 30 -13.58 -16.78 14.07
C ARG A 30 -12.14 -17.01 13.67
N PHE A 31 -11.19 -16.27 14.23
CA PHE A 31 -9.80 -16.25 13.79
C PHE A 31 -8.85 -17.00 14.74
N GLY A 32 -9.29 -17.34 15.95
CA GLY A 32 -8.46 -18.04 16.94
C GLY A 32 -7.16 -17.26 17.23
N GLU A 33 -6.02 -17.95 17.13
CA GLU A 33 -4.69 -17.37 17.36
C GLU A 33 -4.31 -16.27 16.36
N ARG A 34 -5.01 -16.17 15.24
CA ARG A 34 -4.82 -15.09 14.26
C ARG A 34 -5.51 -13.79 14.66
N CYS A 35 -6.23 -13.74 15.78
CA CYS A 35 -6.75 -12.52 16.40
C CYS A 35 -6.00 -12.23 17.70
N SER A 36 -5.19 -11.18 17.71
CA SER A 36 -4.39 -10.80 18.87
C SER A 36 -4.91 -9.53 19.53
N THR A 37 -5.06 -9.58 20.85
CA THR A 37 -5.31 -8.42 21.71
C THR A 37 -4.12 -8.07 22.60
N ALA A 38 -2.98 -8.74 22.40
CA ALA A 38 -1.75 -8.48 23.13
C ALA A 38 -1.24 -7.04 22.85
N LEU A 39 -0.91 -6.30 23.90
CA LEU A 39 -0.56 -4.88 23.81
C LEU A 39 0.61 -4.65 22.84
N VAL A 40 1.66 -5.46 22.93
CA VAL A 40 2.85 -5.33 22.07
C VAL A 40 2.49 -5.45 20.58
N VAL A 41 1.61 -6.40 20.23
CA VAL A 41 1.16 -6.58 18.85
C VAL A 41 0.33 -5.38 18.39
N ARG A 42 -0.57 -4.91 19.24
CA ARG A 42 -1.42 -3.75 18.96
C ARG A 42 -0.59 -2.46 18.80
N GLU A 43 0.42 -2.26 19.63
CA GLU A 43 1.34 -1.12 19.54
C GLU A 43 2.16 -1.14 18.25
N GLN A 44 2.59 -2.32 17.77
CA GLN A 44 3.27 -2.44 16.49
C GLN A 44 2.37 -2.04 15.31
N HIS A 45 1.07 -2.33 15.39
CA HIS A 45 0.08 -2.00 14.36
C HIS A 45 -0.58 -0.62 14.56
N GLY A 46 -0.26 0.06 15.64
CA GLY A 46 -0.70 1.44 15.94
C GLY A 46 0.37 2.49 15.67
N ARG A 47 1.42 2.14 14.95
CA ARG A 47 2.53 3.04 14.61
C ARG A 47 2.82 3.04 13.13
N ASP A 48 3.24 4.16 12.63
CA ASP A 48 3.90 4.34 11.35
C ASP A 48 5.07 5.31 11.52
N GLU A 49 5.68 5.76 10.45
CA GLU A 49 6.81 6.70 10.49
C GLU A 49 6.37 8.18 10.62
N SER A 50 5.09 8.45 10.89
CA SER A 50 4.60 9.80 11.16
C SER A 50 4.97 10.27 12.56
N SER A 51 4.80 11.57 12.83
CA SER A 51 5.04 12.17 14.14
C SER A 51 3.86 12.05 15.11
N PHE A 52 2.77 11.41 14.70
CA PHE A 52 1.56 11.31 15.52
C PHE A 52 1.66 10.19 16.55
N THR A 53 1.08 10.43 17.73
CA THR A 53 0.93 9.41 18.77
C THR A 53 -0.55 9.20 19.01
N VAL A 54 -1.04 7.98 18.75
CA VAL A 54 -2.43 7.59 18.89
C VAL A 54 -2.49 6.28 19.66
N PRO A 55 -3.50 6.04 20.51
CA PRO A 55 -3.70 4.74 21.13
C PRO A 55 -3.80 3.64 20.09
N PRO A 56 -3.24 2.44 20.36
CA PRO A 56 -3.21 1.37 19.39
C PRO A 56 -4.62 0.80 19.13
N PRO A 57 -4.84 0.09 17.98
CA PRO A 57 -6.11 -0.56 17.69
C PRO A 57 -6.49 -1.56 18.79
N ALA A 58 -7.78 -1.85 18.96
CA ALA A 58 -8.27 -2.74 20.00
C ALA A 58 -7.86 -4.20 19.80
N ALA A 59 -7.71 -4.62 18.56
CA ALA A 59 -7.25 -5.94 18.17
C ALA A 59 -6.55 -5.89 16.81
N VAL A 60 -5.75 -6.92 16.53
CA VAL A 60 -5.11 -7.17 15.24
C VAL A 60 -5.58 -8.52 14.73
N VAL A 61 -6.08 -8.57 13.49
CA VAL A 61 -6.46 -9.80 12.79
C VAL A 61 -5.44 -10.06 11.67
N PHE A 62 -4.74 -11.17 11.73
CA PHE A 62 -3.82 -11.63 10.67
C PHE A 62 -4.60 -12.41 9.62
N ALA A 63 -4.90 -11.76 8.50
CA ALA A 63 -5.61 -12.39 7.38
C ALA A 63 -4.66 -13.22 6.51
N GLU A 64 -5.14 -14.36 6.03
CA GLU A 64 -4.41 -15.27 5.15
C GLU A 64 -5.12 -15.46 3.80
N SER A 65 -6.32 -14.86 3.65
CA SER A 65 -7.13 -14.92 2.44
C SER A 65 -8.05 -13.71 2.31
N THR A 66 -8.52 -13.44 1.09
CA THR A 66 -9.58 -12.46 0.81
C THR A 66 -10.82 -12.71 1.65
N GLN A 67 -11.16 -14.00 1.90
CA GLN A 67 -12.29 -14.40 2.71
C GLN A 67 -12.13 -13.97 4.16
N ASP A 68 -10.93 -14.11 4.72
CA ASP A 68 -10.63 -13.66 6.09
C ASP A 68 -10.82 -12.14 6.21
N VAL A 69 -10.30 -11.37 5.23
CA VAL A 69 -10.49 -9.92 5.18
C VAL A 69 -11.97 -9.56 5.12
N ALA A 70 -12.72 -10.19 4.20
CA ALA A 70 -14.16 -9.95 4.04
C ALA A 70 -14.94 -10.22 5.34
N GLU A 71 -14.58 -11.25 6.07
CA GLU A 71 -15.24 -11.63 7.30
C GLU A 71 -14.88 -10.69 8.46
N ALA A 72 -13.62 -10.29 8.59
CA ALA A 72 -13.19 -9.29 9.56
C ALA A 72 -13.92 -7.96 9.34
N VAL A 73 -14.03 -7.51 8.07
CA VAL A 73 -14.76 -6.30 7.70
C VAL A 73 -16.24 -6.41 8.04
N ARG A 74 -16.91 -7.53 7.71
CA ARG A 74 -18.35 -7.72 8.06
C ARG A 74 -18.60 -7.69 9.55
N LEU A 75 -17.75 -8.36 10.34
CA LEU A 75 -17.85 -8.36 11.80
C LEU A 75 -17.67 -6.95 12.36
N ALA A 76 -16.67 -6.20 11.88
CA ALA A 76 -16.45 -4.83 12.32
C ALA A 76 -17.61 -3.90 11.89
N ALA A 77 -18.12 -4.03 10.67
CA ALA A 77 -19.23 -3.25 10.14
C ALA A 77 -20.54 -3.47 10.95
N ALA A 78 -20.81 -4.71 11.35
CA ALA A 78 -21.97 -5.03 12.20
C ALA A 78 -21.97 -4.30 13.55
N HIS A 79 -20.80 -3.85 14.01
CA HIS A 79 -20.61 -3.09 15.24
C HIS A 79 -20.28 -1.61 15.00
N ALA A 80 -20.31 -1.14 13.75
CA ALA A 80 -19.88 0.20 13.35
C ALA A 80 -18.46 0.57 13.82
N VAL A 81 -17.54 -0.41 13.81
CA VAL A 81 -16.13 -0.26 14.23
C VAL A 81 -15.25 -0.07 13.01
N PRO A 82 -14.35 0.94 13.02
CA PRO A 82 -13.41 1.15 11.93
C PRO A 82 -12.44 -0.03 11.71
N VAL A 83 -12.12 -0.29 10.45
CA VAL A 83 -11.10 -1.27 10.03
C VAL A 83 -9.91 -0.51 9.45
N ILE A 84 -8.71 -0.84 9.91
CA ILE A 84 -7.45 -0.24 9.48
C ILE A 84 -6.64 -1.33 8.79
N PRO A 85 -6.50 -1.31 7.44
CA PRO A 85 -5.64 -2.23 6.74
C PRO A 85 -4.17 -1.99 7.09
N PHE A 86 -3.41 -3.08 7.28
CA PHE A 86 -2.00 -2.98 7.64
C PHE A 86 -1.16 -3.92 6.75
N GLY A 87 -0.04 -3.42 6.25
CA GLY A 87 0.95 -4.18 5.51
C GLY A 87 2.26 -4.29 6.29
N VAL A 88 3.27 -3.47 5.93
CA VAL A 88 4.59 -3.46 6.61
C VAL A 88 4.79 -2.25 7.54
N GLY A 89 3.84 -1.33 7.62
CA GLY A 89 3.88 -0.19 8.55
C GLY A 89 4.88 0.92 8.19
N SER A 90 5.41 0.95 6.97
CA SER A 90 6.42 1.93 6.52
C SER A 90 5.82 3.26 6.00
N SER A 91 4.58 3.54 6.29
CA SER A 91 3.86 4.75 5.88
C SER A 91 4.30 5.97 6.68
N LEU A 92 4.14 7.16 6.08
CA LEU A 92 4.54 8.46 6.67
C LEU A 92 3.36 9.35 7.04
N GLU A 93 2.13 9.00 6.64
CA GLU A 93 1.00 9.94 6.57
C GLU A 93 -0.04 9.73 7.67
N GLY A 94 0.16 8.74 8.56
CA GLY A 94 -0.70 8.51 9.71
C GLY A 94 -1.98 7.71 9.42
N HIS A 95 -2.20 7.21 8.20
CA HIS A 95 -3.42 6.47 7.85
C HIS A 95 -3.51 5.07 8.49
N LEU A 96 -2.41 4.56 9.07
CA LEU A 96 -2.39 3.32 9.85
C LEU A 96 -2.83 3.50 11.30
N LEU A 97 -3.02 4.75 11.73
CA LEU A 97 -3.30 5.07 13.12
C LEU A 97 -4.78 4.92 13.45
N ALA A 98 -5.09 4.34 14.59
CA ALA A 98 -6.45 4.12 15.06
C ALA A 98 -7.10 5.38 15.64
N VAL A 99 -7.12 6.48 14.88
CA VAL A 99 -7.57 7.82 15.31
C VAL A 99 -9.03 7.85 15.82
N GLN A 100 -9.85 6.93 15.37
CA GLN A 100 -11.22 6.74 15.84
C GLN A 100 -11.42 5.44 16.63
N GLY A 101 -10.34 4.81 17.09
CA GLY A 101 -10.35 3.43 17.53
C GLY A 101 -10.46 2.45 16.36
N GLY A 102 -10.78 1.20 16.64
CA GLY A 102 -10.97 0.22 15.58
C GLY A 102 -10.10 -1.02 15.73
N ILE A 103 -10.10 -1.85 14.70
CA ILE A 103 -9.27 -3.05 14.59
C ILE A 103 -8.32 -2.93 13.41
N SER A 104 -7.12 -3.47 13.55
CA SER A 104 -6.17 -3.60 12.42
C SER A 104 -6.36 -4.95 11.73
N VAL A 105 -6.38 -4.94 10.39
CA VAL A 105 -6.39 -6.15 9.56
C VAL A 105 -5.06 -6.23 8.82
N ASP A 106 -4.20 -7.10 9.32
CA ASP A 106 -2.87 -7.33 8.78
C ASP A 106 -2.93 -8.34 7.63
N VAL A 107 -2.50 -7.91 6.45
CA VAL A 107 -2.45 -8.71 5.22
C VAL A 107 -1.03 -9.20 4.89
N SER A 108 -0.05 -9.05 5.78
CA SER A 108 1.33 -9.45 5.54
C SER A 108 1.50 -10.95 5.30
N ARG A 109 0.61 -11.78 5.86
CA ARG A 109 0.59 -13.23 5.63
C ARG A 109 0.03 -13.63 4.26
N MET A 110 -0.62 -12.73 3.56
CA MET A 110 -1.04 -12.90 2.17
C MET A 110 0.13 -12.52 1.24
N ASN A 111 1.14 -13.38 1.16
CA ASN A 111 2.45 -13.08 0.56
C ASN A 111 2.86 -14.03 -0.58
N LYS A 112 1.89 -14.53 -1.34
CA LYS A 112 2.13 -15.43 -2.47
C LYS A 112 2.12 -14.68 -3.80
N VAL A 113 3.06 -15.02 -4.69
CA VAL A 113 2.96 -14.70 -6.11
C VAL A 113 1.99 -15.70 -6.74
N LEU A 114 0.85 -15.22 -7.23
CA LEU A 114 -0.25 -16.06 -7.70
C LEU A 114 -0.09 -16.49 -9.16
N ALA A 115 0.42 -15.58 -10.00
CA ALA A 115 0.64 -15.86 -11.42
C ALA A 115 1.73 -14.96 -12.00
N ILE A 116 2.63 -15.54 -12.78
CA ILE A 116 3.63 -14.83 -13.58
C ILE A 116 3.30 -15.09 -15.05
N ASN A 117 2.85 -14.05 -15.75
CA ASN A 117 2.51 -14.10 -17.17
C ASN A 117 3.60 -13.34 -17.94
N ALA A 118 4.76 -13.97 -18.14
CA ALA A 118 5.92 -13.33 -18.73
C ALA A 118 5.65 -12.81 -20.16
N GLU A 119 4.89 -13.56 -20.97
CA GLU A 119 4.52 -13.17 -22.34
C GLU A 119 3.62 -11.92 -22.37
N ASP A 120 2.74 -11.75 -21.38
CA ASP A 120 1.86 -10.58 -21.23
C ASP A 120 2.55 -9.42 -20.50
N LEU A 121 3.76 -9.62 -19.97
CA LEU A 121 4.46 -8.69 -19.09
C LEU A 121 3.63 -8.30 -17.87
N THR A 122 2.97 -9.27 -17.25
CA THR A 122 2.13 -9.06 -16.06
C THR A 122 2.42 -10.08 -14.98
N VAL A 123 2.17 -9.68 -13.74
CA VAL A 123 2.22 -10.55 -12.57
C VAL A 123 1.04 -10.26 -11.67
N THR A 124 0.50 -11.30 -11.03
CA THR A 124 -0.55 -11.16 -10.03
C THR A 124 -0.04 -11.67 -8.70
N VAL A 125 -0.19 -10.86 -7.66
CA VAL A 125 0.36 -11.13 -6.33
C VAL A 125 -0.67 -10.85 -5.23
N GLN A 126 -0.49 -11.49 -4.09
CA GLN A 126 -1.16 -11.11 -2.85
C GLN A 126 -0.56 -9.83 -2.26
N PRO A 127 -1.30 -9.05 -1.47
CA PRO A 127 -0.92 -7.70 -1.05
C PRO A 127 0.31 -7.64 -0.14
N GLY A 128 0.61 -8.71 0.59
CA GLY A 128 1.76 -8.81 1.49
C GLY A 128 3.09 -9.13 0.80
N VAL A 129 3.08 -9.49 -0.49
CA VAL A 129 4.33 -9.68 -1.25
C VAL A 129 5.09 -8.37 -1.28
N THR A 130 6.40 -8.40 -0.92
CA THR A 130 7.24 -7.20 -1.02
C THR A 130 7.81 -7.04 -2.42
N ARG A 131 8.20 -5.82 -2.76
CA ARG A 131 8.86 -5.55 -4.04
C ARG A 131 10.12 -6.40 -4.24
N LYS A 132 10.91 -6.55 -3.18
CA LYS A 132 12.13 -7.35 -3.22
C LYS A 132 11.82 -8.82 -3.48
N GLN A 133 10.88 -9.39 -2.73
CA GLN A 133 10.41 -10.76 -2.93
C GLN A 133 9.95 -10.97 -4.37
N LEU A 134 9.10 -10.09 -4.90
CA LEU A 134 8.65 -10.20 -6.29
C LEU A 134 9.81 -10.22 -7.27
N ASN A 135 10.73 -9.26 -7.18
CA ASN A 135 11.86 -9.19 -8.11
C ASN A 135 12.80 -10.40 -8.00
N ASP A 136 12.98 -10.97 -6.81
CA ASP A 136 13.74 -12.19 -6.63
C ASP A 136 13.05 -13.40 -7.30
N GLU A 137 11.72 -13.51 -7.20
CA GLU A 137 10.95 -14.60 -7.82
C GLU A 137 10.87 -14.52 -9.35
N ILE A 138 10.73 -13.31 -9.93
CA ILE A 138 10.64 -13.16 -11.39
C ILE A 138 11.99 -13.03 -12.09
N LYS A 139 13.08 -12.95 -11.35
CA LYS A 139 14.44 -12.70 -11.91
C LYS A 139 14.84 -13.63 -13.05
N SER A 140 14.47 -14.92 -12.95
CA SER A 140 14.79 -15.92 -13.99
C SER A 140 14.07 -15.70 -15.32
N THR A 141 13.03 -14.87 -15.34
CA THR A 141 12.29 -14.52 -16.57
C THR A 141 12.95 -13.40 -17.36
N GLY A 142 14.00 -12.74 -16.84
CA GLY A 142 14.59 -11.53 -17.43
C GLY A 142 13.71 -10.29 -17.27
N LEU A 143 12.71 -10.33 -16.37
CA LEU A 143 11.78 -9.24 -16.10
C LEU A 143 11.97 -8.69 -14.70
N PHE A 144 11.45 -7.47 -14.44
CA PHE A 144 11.46 -6.85 -13.13
C PHE A 144 10.28 -5.90 -12.93
N PHE A 145 9.96 -5.63 -11.66
CA PHE A 145 9.02 -4.60 -11.25
C PHE A 145 9.79 -3.34 -10.85
N PRO A 146 9.55 -2.18 -11.50
CA PRO A 146 10.45 -1.03 -11.44
C PRO A 146 10.21 -0.07 -10.27
N ILE A 147 9.02 -0.05 -9.63
CA ILE A 147 8.71 0.96 -8.63
C ILE A 147 9.50 0.70 -7.35
N ASP A 148 10.30 1.69 -6.94
CA ASP A 148 11.37 1.56 -5.95
C ASP A 148 11.26 2.59 -4.81
N PRO A 149 10.22 2.54 -3.97
CA PRO A 149 10.18 3.36 -2.77
C PRO A 149 11.39 3.04 -1.86
N GLY A 150 11.76 3.97 -1.00
CA GLY A 150 12.92 3.81 -0.12
C GLY A 150 12.83 2.61 0.84
N ALA A 151 11.63 2.20 1.22
CA ALA A 151 11.39 1.02 2.04
C ALA A 151 11.15 -0.24 1.20
N ASP A 152 11.45 -1.43 1.77
CA ASP A 152 10.97 -2.70 1.19
C ASP A 152 9.50 -2.90 1.58
N ALA A 153 8.65 -2.15 0.90
CA ALA A 153 7.22 -2.11 1.17
C ALA A 153 6.47 -3.26 0.49
N SER A 154 5.32 -3.65 1.08
CA SER A 154 4.40 -4.60 0.47
C SER A 154 3.66 -3.99 -0.72
N LEU A 155 3.43 -4.79 -1.76
CA LEU A 155 2.82 -4.32 -3.01
C LEU A 155 1.39 -3.83 -2.83
N GLY A 156 0.63 -4.41 -1.88
CA GLY A 156 -0.68 -3.89 -1.47
C GLY A 156 -0.58 -2.52 -0.82
N GLY A 157 0.38 -2.33 0.09
CA GLY A 157 0.67 -1.03 0.71
C GLY A 157 1.13 -0.01 -0.32
N MET A 158 2.03 -0.39 -1.22
CA MET A 158 2.47 0.48 -2.32
C MET A 158 1.31 0.91 -3.22
N ALA A 159 0.37 0.01 -3.53
CA ALA A 159 -0.83 0.34 -4.29
C ALA A 159 -1.74 1.29 -3.49
N ALA A 160 -1.95 1.02 -2.21
CA ALA A 160 -2.80 1.84 -1.33
C ALA A 160 -2.27 3.28 -1.18
N THR A 161 -0.95 3.48 -1.07
CA THR A 161 -0.32 4.81 -0.93
C THR A 161 0.05 5.45 -2.27
N ARG A 162 -0.23 4.78 -3.40
CA ARG A 162 0.22 5.23 -4.72
C ARG A 162 1.73 5.50 -4.76
N ALA A 163 2.50 4.57 -4.20
CA ALA A 163 3.94 4.71 -4.05
C ALA A 163 4.66 5.08 -5.36
N SER A 164 5.72 5.84 -5.21
CA SER A 164 6.63 6.27 -6.26
C SER A 164 8.06 5.82 -5.92
N GLY A 165 9.03 6.29 -6.67
CA GLY A 165 10.46 6.05 -6.46
C GLY A 165 11.28 6.74 -7.53
N THR A 166 12.58 6.54 -7.53
CA THR A 166 13.48 7.19 -8.49
C THR A 166 13.20 6.72 -9.92
N ASN A 167 12.86 5.46 -10.10
CA ASN A 167 12.51 4.89 -11.39
C ASN A 167 11.18 5.40 -11.98
N ALA A 168 10.39 6.15 -11.19
CA ALA A 168 9.10 6.68 -11.63
C ALA A 168 9.21 7.69 -12.78
N VAL A 169 10.36 8.34 -12.95
CA VAL A 169 10.64 9.24 -14.09
C VAL A 169 10.43 8.49 -15.41
N ARG A 170 10.87 7.23 -15.48
CA ARG A 170 10.75 6.39 -16.68
C ARG A 170 9.49 5.53 -16.70
N TYR A 171 9.16 4.90 -15.57
CA TYR A 171 8.15 3.85 -15.52
C TYR A 171 6.81 4.31 -14.93
N GLY A 172 6.70 5.56 -14.47
CA GLY A 172 5.54 6.04 -13.74
C GLY A 172 5.54 5.55 -12.28
N THR A 173 4.43 5.76 -11.60
CA THR A 173 4.21 5.34 -10.20
C THR A 173 3.40 4.06 -10.15
N MET A 174 2.96 3.64 -8.96
CA MET A 174 1.98 2.54 -8.82
C MET A 174 0.72 2.78 -9.65
N ARG A 175 0.29 4.04 -9.82
CA ARG A 175 -0.88 4.39 -10.63
C ARG A 175 -0.82 3.85 -12.07
N GLU A 176 0.36 3.95 -12.70
CA GLU A 176 0.58 3.52 -14.08
C GLU A 176 0.84 2.01 -14.18
N ASN A 177 1.26 1.39 -13.09
CA ASN A 177 1.75 0.02 -13.06
C ASN A 177 0.76 -1.00 -12.47
N VAL A 178 -0.26 -0.55 -11.74
CA VAL A 178 -1.35 -1.42 -11.29
C VAL A 178 -2.39 -1.53 -12.41
N LEU A 179 -2.61 -2.76 -12.89
CA LEU A 179 -3.57 -3.05 -13.96
C LEU A 179 -4.94 -3.42 -13.42
N ALA A 180 -4.98 -4.16 -12.31
CA ALA A 180 -6.20 -4.56 -11.65
C ALA A 180 -5.95 -4.82 -10.15
N LEU A 181 -7.01 -4.72 -9.38
CA LEU A 181 -7.04 -5.05 -7.95
C LEU A 181 -8.21 -5.98 -7.66
N GLU A 182 -8.04 -6.85 -6.67
CA GLU A 182 -9.14 -7.38 -5.90
C GLU A 182 -9.20 -6.62 -4.57
N VAL A 183 -10.39 -6.16 -4.20
CA VAL A 183 -10.60 -5.30 -3.03
C VAL A 183 -11.82 -5.78 -2.28
N VAL A 184 -11.71 -5.85 -0.96
CA VAL A 184 -12.85 -6.04 -0.06
C VAL A 184 -13.40 -4.67 0.32
N THR A 185 -14.65 -4.41 -0.04
CA THR A 185 -15.37 -3.15 0.25
C THR A 185 -15.80 -3.07 1.72
N ALA A 186 -16.31 -1.93 2.16
CA ALA A 186 -16.84 -1.73 3.51
C ALA A 186 -18.03 -2.66 3.86
N GLN A 187 -18.69 -3.23 2.84
CA GLN A 187 -19.75 -4.23 3.01
C GLN A 187 -19.20 -5.66 3.19
N GLY A 188 -17.87 -5.83 3.09
CA GLY A 188 -17.24 -7.14 3.13
C GLY A 188 -17.42 -7.93 1.83
N GLU A 189 -17.69 -7.26 0.73
CA GLU A 189 -17.80 -7.87 -0.61
C GLU A 189 -16.46 -7.74 -1.34
N ALA A 190 -16.00 -8.85 -1.92
CA ALA A 190 -14.82 -8.83 -2.77
C ALA A 190 -15.23 -8.43 -4.20
N ILE A 191 -14.58 -7.41 -4.73
CA ILE A 191 -14.79 -6.91 -6.09
C ILE A 191 -13.47 -6.91 -6.87
N ARG A 192 -13.54 -7.05 -8.19
CA ARG A 192 -12.40 -6.85 -9.10
C ARG A 192 -12.57 -5.56 -9.86
N THR A 193 -11.50 -4.74 -9.89
CA THR A 193 -11.53 -3.40 -10.49
C THR A 193 -11.19 -3.39 -11.97
N GLY A 194 -10.59 -4.44 -12.48
CA GLY A 194 -10.12 -4.53 -13.86
C GLY A 194 -9.67 -5.94 -14.23
N THR A 195 -8.95 -6.01 -15.32
CA THR A 195 -8.32 -7.23 -15.86
C THR A 195 -6.81 -6.98 -16.04
N ARG A 196 -6.06 -8.01 -16.45
CA ARG A 196 -4.64 -7.82 -16.81
C ARG A 196 -4.41 -7.13 -18.16
N ALA A 197 -5.48 -6.79 -18.89
CA ALA A 197 -5.35 -6.03 -20.13
C ALA A 197 -4.90 -4.58 -19.83
N LYS A 198 -3.84 -4.16 -20.54
CA LYS A 198 -3.30 -2.80 -20.39
C LYS A 198 -4.27 -1.70 -20.83
N LYS A 199 -5.20 -2.02 -21.75
CA LYS A 199 -6.13 -1.06 -22.33
C LYS A 199 -7.57 -1.55 -22.15
N SER A 200 -8.41 -0.67 -21.65
CA SER A 200 -9.85 -0.85 -21.60
C SER A 200 -10.53 0.48 -21.95
N SER A 201 -11.67 0.40 -22.65
CA SER A 201 -12.55 1.55 -22.91
C SER A 201 -13.89 1.41 -22.18
N ALA A 202 -14.02 0.41 -21.30
CA ALA A 202 -15.27 0.09 -20.62
C ALA A 202 -15.35 0.71 -19.24
N GLY A 203 -16.36 1.55 -19.01
CA GLY A 203 -16.75 2.06 -17.70
C GLY A 203 -15.74 2.98 -17.01
N TYR A 204 -15.93 3.13 -15.72
CA TYR A 204 -15.04 3.90 -14.86
C TYR A 204 -13.75 3.14 -14.58
N ASP A 205 -12.65 3.89 -14.42
CA ASP A 205 -11.37 3.34 -14.01
C ASP A 205 -11.32 3.16 -12.47
N LEU A 206 -11.93 2.10 -12.01
CA LEU A 206 -11.96 1.78 -10.58
C LEU A 206 -10.57 1.45 -10.04
N THR A 207 -9.69 0.86 -10.86
CA THR A 207 -8.33 0.54 -10.42
C THR A 207 -7.61 1.80 -9.95
N ARG A 208 -7.67 2.89 -10.73
CA ARG A 208 -7.02 4.16 -10.36
C ARG A 208 -7.76 4.92 -9.27
N LEU A 209 -9.03 4.61 -9.02
CA LEU A 209 -9.76 5.11 -7.85
C LEU A 209 -9.22 4.50 -6.54
N PHE A 210 -8.97 3.18 -6.54
CA PHE A 210 -8.47 2.49 -5.35
C PHE A 210 -6.96 2.68 -5.13
N VAL A 211 -6.16 2.90 -6.19
CA VAL A 211 -4.74 3.22 -6.06
C VAL A 211 -4.56 4.61 -5.46
N GLY A 212 -4.01 4.68 -4.25
CA GLY A 212 -3.89 5.91 -3.47
C GLY A 212 -5.08 6.17 -2.54
N SER A 213 -5.94 5.18 -2.30
CA SER A 213 -7.09 5.32 -1.39
C SER A 213 -6.73 5.12 0.09
N GLU A 214 -5.54 4.64 0.39
CA GLU A 214 -5.01 4.44 1.76
C GLU A 214 -5.96 3.67 2.68
N GLY A 215 -6.66 2.66 2.13
CA GLY A 215 -7.62 1.85 2.87
C GLY A 215 -9.00 2.49 3.08
N THR A 216 -9.23 3.73 2.67
CA THR A 216 -10.50 4.45 2.90
C THR A 216 -11.67 3.92 2.07
N LEU A 217 -11.39 3.27 0.93
CA LEU A 217 -12.42 2.70 0.05
C LEU A 217 -12.56 1.17 0.19
N GLY A 218 -11.59 0.51 0.81
CA GLY A 218 -11.60 -0.93 1.01
C GLY A 218 -10.20 -1.49 1.24
N VAL A 219 -10.11 -2.79 1.47
CA VAL A 219 -8.86 -3.51 1.74
C VAL A 219 -8.43 -4.24 0.48
N ILE A 220 -7.23 -3.94 -0.02
CA ILE A 220 -6.66 -4.60 -1.20
C ILE A 220 -6.22 -6.02 -0.82
N THR A 221 -6.68 -7.02 -1.58
CA THR A 221 -6.39 -8.44 -1.35
C THR A 221 -5.66 -9.13 -2.50
N GLU A 222 -5.62 -8.51 -3.69
CA GLU A 222 -4.83 -8.98 -4.83
C GLU A 222 -4.41 -7.77 -5.67
N VAL A 223 -3.19 -7.81 -6.22
CA VAL A 223 -2.65 -6.77 -7.08
C VAL A 223 -2.13 -7.39 -8.36
N THR A 224 -2.65 -6.97 -9.50
CA THR A 224 -2.11 -7.30 -10.83
C THR A 224 -1.26 -6.15 -11.33
N LEU A 225 0.02 -6.43 -11.59
CA LEU A 225 1.04 -5.46 -11.89
C LEU A 225 1.60 -5.66 -13.30
N ARG A 226 2.04 -4.56 -13.88
CA ARG A 226 2.88 -4.56 -15.08
C ARG A 226 4.33 -4.76 -14.66
N ILE A 227 5.04 -5.62 -15.40
CA ILE A 227 6.48 -5.84 -15.27
C ILE A 227 7.18 -5.51 -16.59
N TYR A 228 8.48 -5.34 -16.54
CA TYR A 228 9.28 -4.80 -17.63
C TYR A 228 10.52 -5.66 -17.87
N PRO A 229 11.04 -5.70 -19.11
CA PRO A 229 12.33 -6.31 -19.38
C PRO A 229 13.44 -5.62 -18.60
N LEU A 230 14.38 -6.40 -18.07
CA LEU A 230 15.63 -5.87 -17.52
C LEU A 230 16.41 -5.13 -18.60
N PRO A 231 16.93 -3.92 -18.31
CA PRO A 231 17.82 -3.22 -19.23
C PRO A 231 19.06 -4.06 -19.52
N GLU A 232 19.52 -4.10 -20.78
CA GLU A 232 20.74 -4.80 -21.15
C GLU A 232 21.98 -4.17 -20.50
N ALA A 233 21.97 -2.85 -20.33
CA ALA A 233 23.04 -2.11 -19.67
C ALA A 233 22.47 -0.89 -18.93
N VAL A 234 23.15 -0.54 -17.85
CA VAL A 234 22.91 0.68 -17.09
C VAL A 234 24.22 1.43 -16.96
N SER A 235 24.20 2.72 -17.28
CA SER A 235 25.32 3.61 -17.02
C SER A 235 24.88 4.77 -16.12
N ALA A 236 25.80 5.27 -15.31
CA ALA A 236 25.54 6.41 -14.43
C ALA A 236 26.64 7.46 -14.62
N ALA A 237 26.29 8.73 -14.51
CA ALA A 237 27.24 9.83 -14.56
C ALA A 237 26.93 10.84 -13.46
N ILE A 238 27.99 11.44 -12.92
CA ILE A 238 27.91 12.60 -12.01
C ILE A 238 28.50 13.80 -12.77
N CYS A 239 27.72 14.86 -12.87
CA CYS A 239 28.13 16.08 -13.58
C CYS A 239 28.08 17.28 -12.65
N SER A 240 29.12 18.12 -12.69
CA SER A 240 29.13 19.41 -12.02
C SER A 240 28.61 20.49 -12.95
N PHE A 241 27.84 21.43 -12.43
CA PHE A 241 27.28 22.54 -13.18
C PHE A 241 27.69 23.88 -12.56
N PRO A 242 27.90 24.94 -13.37
CA PRO A 242 28.29 26.26 -12.87
C PRO A 242 27.17 27.00 -12.11
N SER A 243 25.93 26.59 -12.31
CA SER A 243 24.75 27.14 -11.61
C SER A 243 23.63 26.12 -11.52
N ILE A 244 22.68 26.37 -10.60
CA ILE A 244 21.44 25.60 -10.48
C ILE A 244 20.64 25.66 -11.78
N GLU A 245 20.57 26.83 -12.42
CA GLU A 245 19.87 27.01 -13.70
C GLU A 245 20.44 26.11 -14.80
N ALA A 246 21.77 25.99 -14.90
CA ALA A 246 22.42 25.13 -15.87
C ALA A 246 22.08 23.64 -15.62
N ALA A 247 22.07 23.22 -14.36
CA ALA A 247 21.69 21.86 -13.99
C ALA A 247 20.22 21.55 -14.36
N VAL A 248 19.29 22.44 -13.99
CA VAL A 248 17.85 22.30 -14.29
C VAL A 248 17.61 22.29 -15.80
N ARG A 249 18.26 23.18 -16.56
CA ARG A 249 18.15 23.22 -18.01
C ARG A 249 18.62 21.93 -18.68
N THR A 250 19.70 21.34 -18.16
CA THR A 250 20.20 20.04 -18.66
C THR A 250 19.18 18.92 -18.43
N VAL A 251 18.57 18.85 -17.24
CA VAL A 251 17.51 17.85 -16.95
C VAL A 251 16.33 18.05 -17.90
N ILE A 252 15.85 19.29 -18.07
CA ILE A 252 14.75 19.59 -19.00
C ILE A 252 15.05 19.12 -20.41
N GLN A 253 16.22 19.44 -20.93
CA GLN A 253 16.65 19.04 -22.28
C GLN A 253 16.75 17.52 -22.40
N THR A 254 17.32 16.83 -21.41
CA THR A 254 17.44 15.37 -21.42
C THR A 254 16.07 14.69 -21.49
N VAL A 255 15.11 15.17 -20.71
CA VAL A 255 13.73 14.65 -20.73
C VAL A 255 13.06 14.95 -22.08
N GLN A 256 13.21 16.16 -22.61
CA GLN A 256 12.62 16.57 -23.92
C GLN A 256 13.19 15.77 -25.10
N LEU A 257 14.44 15.35 -25.03
CA LEU A 257 15.07 14.52 -26.06
C LEU A 257 14.61 13.04 -26.01
N GLY A 258 13.82 12.66 -25.00
CA GLY A 258 13.34 11.29 -24.85
C GLY A 258 14.45 10.28 -24.50
N VAL A 259 15.54 10.76 -23.91
CA VAL A 259 16.62 9.87 -23.44
C VAL A 259 16.04 8.96 -22.34
N PRO A 260 16.29 7.65 -22.38
CA PRO A 260 15.76 6.70 -21.42
C PRO A 260 16.51 6.76 -20.09
N ILE A 261 16.18 7.75 -19.28
CA ILE A 261 16.73 8.00 -17.94
C ILE A 261 15.75 7.55 -16.87
#